data_09b271362927cd0f01f738b5338310bb
#
_entry.id   09b271362927cd0f01f738b5338310bb
#
_cell.length_a   1.000
_cell.length_b   1.000
_cell.length_c   1.000
_cell.angle_alpha   90.00
_cell.angle_beta   90.00
_cell.angle_gamma   90.00
#
_symmetry.space_group_name_H-M   'P 1'
#
loop_
_entity.id
_entity.type
_entity.pdbx_description
1 polymer ?
#
loop_
_entity_poly.entity_id
_entity_poly.type
_entity_poly.pdbx_seq_one_letter_code
_entity_poly.pdbx_strand_id
1 'polypeptide(L)'
;MRSRQITIPIAEEKWKVIFKKPTEEDYIGVEEDDIGLCVAEERKIYVDPDPDTVVSTFLHEVLHAVFPQLSEDAVIDGENAILDAFDKFPRDIVQKGVNEA
;
A
#
# COMPACT_ATOMS: atom_id res chain seq x y z
N MET A 1 -14.28 11.07 13.56
CA MET A 1 -13.43 11.68 12.52
C MET A 1 -13.36 10.78 11.31
N ARG A 2 -13.49 11.34 10.12
CA ARG A 2 -13.43 10.55 8.89
C ARG A 2 -12.03 10.12 8.56
N SER A 3 -11.89 8.87 8.14
CA SER A 3 -10.63 8.38 7.60
C SER A 3 -10.41 8.97 6.20
N ARG A 4 -9.16 9.26 5.89
CA ARG A 4 -8.79 9.72 4.56
C ARG A 4 -8.86 8.55 3.59
N GLN A 5 -9.31 8.85 2.37
CA GLN A 5 -9.41 7.82 1.32
C GLN A 5 -8.88 8.36 0.00
N ILE A 6 -8.31 7.47 -0.79
CA ILE A 6 -7.96 7.75 -2.18
C ILE A 6 -8.44 6.58 -3.04
N THR A 7 -8.58 6.83 -4.34
CA THR A 7 -8.89 5.79 -5.29
C THR A 7 -7.73 5.64 -6.24
N ILE A 8 -7.27 4.42 -6.45
CA ILE A 8 -6.18 4.13 -7.36
C ILE A 8 -6.60 3.06 -8.38
N PRO A 9 -6.08 3.11 -9.60
CA PRO A 9 -6.34 2.05 -10.58
C PRO A 9 -5.35 0.91 -10.38
N ILE A 10 -5.87 -0.31 -10.33
CA ILE A 10 -5.05 -1.52 -10.34
C ILE A 10 -5.68 -2.45 -11.35
N ALA A 11 -4.94 -2.83 -12.40
CA ALA A 11 -5.42 -3.71 -13.47
C ALA A 11 -6.76 -3.22 -14.05
N GLU A 12 -6.86 -1.92 -14.30
CA GLU A 12 -8.04 -1.27 -14.89
C GLU A 12 -9.28 -1.24 -13.99
N GLU A 13 -9.13 -1.66 -12.73
CA GLU A 13 -10.21 -1.58 -11.75
C GLU A 13 -9.89 -0.51 -10.72
N LYS A 14 -10.95 0.11 -10.21
CA LYS A 14 -10.80 1.14 -9.19
C LYS A 14 -10.74 0.50 -7.81
N TRP A 15 -9.66 0.78 -7.10
CA TRP A 15 -9.47 0.30 -5.73
C TRP A 15 -9.53 1.48 -4.79
N LYS A 16 -10.15 1.26 -3.64
CA LYS A 16 -10.23 2.27 -2.59
C LYS A 16 -9.16 2.00 -1.55
N VAL A 17 -8.35 3.00 -1.26
CA VAL A 17 -7.36 2.92 -0.19
C VAL A 17 -7.85 3.77 0.96
N ILE A 18 -8.04 3.15 2.11
CA ILE A 18 -8.59 3.79 3.31
C ILE A 18 -7.48 3.88 4.34
N PHE A 19 -7.10 5.08 4.73
CA PHE A 19 -6.03 5.31 5.70
C PHE A 19 -6.60 5.24 7.10
N LYS A 20 -6.72 4.02 7.58
CA LYS A 20 -7.31 3.69 8.86
C LYS A 20 -6.74 2.34 9.30
N LYS A 21 -6.39 2.21 10.57
CA LYS A 21 -5.97 0.90 11.10
C LYS A 21 -7.14 -0.08 10.95
N PRO A 22 -6.95 -1.22 10.29
CA PRO A 22 -8.04 -2.18 10.11
C PRO A 22 -8.49 -2.81 11.42
N THR A 23 -9.77 -3.16 11.49
CA THR A 23 -10.38 -3.82 12.66
C THR A 23 -11.25 -4.98 12.19
N GLU A 24 -11.75 -5.76 13.13
CA GLU A 24 -12.68 -6.85 12.80
C GLU A 24 -13.98 -6.37 12.17
N GLU A 25 -14.34 -5.10 12.38
CA GLU A 25 -15.50 -4.51 11.72
C GLU A 25 -15.26 -4.38 10.22
N ASP A 26 -14.01 -4.21 9.81
CA ASP A 26 -13.66 -4.06 8.41
C ASP A 26 -13.59 -5.41 7.71
N TYR A 27 -13.07 -6.42 8.39
CA TYR A 27 -12.98 -7.76 7.83
C TYR A 27 -12.76 -8.76 8.95
N ILE A 28 -13.42 -9.89 8.84
CA ILE A 28 -13.36 -10.94 9.86
C ILE A 28 -11.95 -11.53 9.91
N GLY A 29 -11.44 -11.74 11.13
CA GLY A 29 -10.12 -12.31 11.31
C GLY A 29 -9.00 -11.30 11.46
N VAL A 30 -9.30 -10.00 11.33
CA VAL A 30 -8.29 -8.96 11.57
C VAL A 30 -7.89 -8.97 13.05
N GLU A 31 -6.58 -8.95 13.29
CA GLU A 31 -6.04 -8.97 14.65
C GLU A 31 -5.68 -7.55 15.09
N GLU A 32 -5.51 -7.40 16.41
CA GLU A 32 -5.26 -6.09 17.01
C GLU A 32 -3.97 -5.42 16.52
N ASP A 33 -2.96 -6.22 16.18
CA ASP A 33 -1.67 -5.70 15.71
C ASP A 33 -1.57 -5.57 14.19
N ASP A 34 -2.63 -5.89 13.45
CA ASP A 34 -2.62 -5.72 12.00
C ASP A 34 -2.64 -4.23 11.65
N ILE A 35 -1.70 -3.81 10.80
CA ILE A 35 -1.58 -2.42 10.38
C ILE A 35 -1.96 -2.21 8.91
N GLY A 36 -2.18 -3.28 8.17
CA GLY A 36 -2.62 -3.22 6.78
C GLY A 36 -3.51 -4.39 6.44
N LEU A 37 -4.33 -4.21 5.41
CA LEU A 37 -5.27 -5.24 4.99
C LEU A 37 -5.64 -5.02 3.52
N CYS A 38 -5.62 -6.08 2.75
CA CYS A 38 -6.09 -6.07 1.36
C CYS A 38 -7.30 -6.97 1.24
N VAL A 39 -8.45 -6.40 0.91
CA VAL A 39 -9.71 -7.14 0.72
C VAL A 39 -10.01 -7.17 -0.77
N ALA A 40 -9.52 -8.21 -1.44
CA ALA A 40 -9.58 -8.28 -2.91
C ALA A 40 -11.01 -8.29 -3.46
N GLU A 41 -11.91 -9.04 -2.82
CA GLU A 41 -13.28 -9.14 -3.30
C GLU A 41 -14.06 -7.82 -3.22
N GLU A 42 -13.61 -6.88 -2.39
CA GLU A 42 -14.22 -5.56 -2.29
C GLU A 42 -13.39 -4.47 -2.95
N ARG A 43 -12.21 -4.79 -3.44
CA ARG A 43 -11.24 -3.86 -4.00
C ARG A 43 -10.95 -2.73 -3.03
N LYS A 44 -10.62 -3.10 -1.80
CA LYS A 44 -10.29 -2.16 -0.72
C LYS A 44 -8.96 -2.51 -0.09
N ILE A 45 -8.22 -1.48 0.25
CA ILE A 45 -6.97 -1.60 0.99
C ILE A 45 -7.08 -0.71 2.20
N TYR A 46 -6.72 -1.23 3.36
CA TYR A 46 -6.67 -0.46 4.60
C TYR A 46 -5.21 -0.30 5.01
N VAL A 47 -4.83 0.90 5.38
CA VAL A 47 -3.45 1.22 5.79
C VAL A 47 -3.50 2.08 7.04
N ASP A 48 -2.87 1.60 8.12
CA ASP A 48 -2.71 2.41 9.33
C ASP A 48 -1.91 3.67 8.96
N PRO A 49 -2.44 4.86 9.26
CA PRO A 49 -1.79 6.12 8.85
C PRO A 49 -0.58 6.53 9.70
N ASP A 50 -0.05 5.64 10.53
CA ASP A 50 1.16 5.91 11.31
C ASP A 50 2.30 6.34 10.37
N PRO A 51 2.87 7.56 10.53
CA PRO A 51 3.91 8.05 9.62
C PRO A 51 5.14 7.16 9.52
N ASP A 52 5.45 6.38 10.55
CA ASP A 52 6.64 5.52 10.55
C ASP A 52 6.47 4.28 9.67
N THR A 53 5.23 3.86 9.41
CA THR A 53 4.98 2.61 8.69
C THR A 53 4.07 2.77 7.47
N VAL A 54 3.43 3.93 7.29
CA VAL A 54 2.37 4.08 6.28
C VAL A 54 2.85 3.77 4.87
N VAL A 55 4.05 4.22 4.49
CA VAL A 55 4.55 4.01 3.12
C VAL A 55 4.82 2.53 2.86
N SER A 56 5.52 1.87 3.77
CA SER A 56 5.82 0.45 3.59
C SER A 56 4.56 -0.40 3.63
N THR A 57 3.63 -0.08 4.53
CA THR A 57 2.36 -0.81 4.62
C THR A 57 1.53 -0.63 3.35
N PHE A 58 1.44 0.61 2.86
CA PHE A 58 0.73 0.89 1.62
C PHE A 58 1.30 0.05 0.46
N LEU A 59 2.61 0.09 0.28
CA LEU A 59 3.26 -0.67 -0.77
C LEU A 59 3.02 -2.17 -0.62
N HIS A 60 3.11 -2.68 0.61
CA HIS A 60 2.88 -4.09 0.91
C HIS A 60 1.48 -4.53 0.46
N GLU A 61 0.45 -3.75 0.81
CA GLU A 61 -0.93 -4.10 0.46
C GLU A 61 -1.20 -3.93 -1.04
N VAL A 62 -0.59 -2.92 -1.67
CA VAL A 62 -0.70 -2.76 -3.12
C VAL A 62 -0.08 -3.96 -3.84
N LEU A 63 1.04 -4.47 -3.36
CA LEU A 63 1.66 -5.66 -3.95
C LEU A 63 0.75 -6.87 -3.85
N HIS A 64 0.05 -7.05 -2.73
CA HIS A 64 -0.95 -8.11 -2.60
C HIS A 64 -2.09 -7.95 -3.61
N ALA A 65 -2.52 -6.71 -3.85
CA ALA A 65 -3.60 -6.44 -4.79
C ALA A 65 -3.19 -6.68 -6.24
N VAL A 66 -1.96 -6.27 -6.59
CA VAL A 66 -1.46 -6.41 -7.97
C VAL A 66 -1.07 -7.86 -8.27
N PHE A 67 -0.48 -8.54 -7.31
CA PHE A 67 0.06 -9.89 -7.47
C PHE A 67 -0.52 -10.83 -6.43
N PRO A 68 -1.80 -11.18 -6.53
CA PRO A 68 -2.45 -11.98 -5.48
C PRO A 68 -1.86 -13.39 -5.32
N GLN A 69 -1.10 -13.85 -6.32
CA GLN A 69 -0.48 -15.17 -6.27
C GLN A 69 0.84 -15.20 -5.49
N LEU A 70 1.40 -14.04 -5.14
CA LEU A 70 2.66 -14.01 -4.41
C LEU A 70 2.47 -14.41 -2.95
N SER A 71 3.44 -15.12 -2.41
CA SER A 71 3.46 -15.44 -0.99
C SER A 71 3.74 -14.18 -0.17
N GLU A 72 3.46 -14.24 1.12
CA GLU A 72 3.78 -13.15 2.05
C GLU A 72 5.28 -12.82 2.02
N ASP A 73 6.13 -13.85 2.00
CA ASP A 73 7.58 -13.65 1.96
C ASP A 73 8.02 -12.94 0.68
N ALA A 74 7.42 -13.29 -0.46
CA ALA A 74 7.74 -12.64 -1.73
C ALA A 74 7.29 -11.18 -1.73
N VAL A 75 6.14 -10.89 -1.13
CA VAL A 75 5.67 -9.51 -0.99
C VAL A 75 6.61 -8.69 -0.12
N ILE A 76 7.05 -9.24 1.00
CA ILE A 76 8.00 -8.58 1.89
C ILE A 76 9.32 -8.30 1.17
N ASP A 77 9.83 -9.28 0.44
CA ASP A 77 11.07 -9.09 -0.34
C ASP A 77 10.91 -8.00 -1.40
N GLY A 78 9.78 -7.99 -2.10
CA GLY A 78 9.49 -6.98 -3.11
C GLY A 78 9.36 -5.59 -2.52
N GLU A 79 8.65 -5.48 -1.42
CA GLU A 79 8.50 -4.23 -0.70
C GLU A 79 9.85 -3.65 -0.29
N ASN A 80 10.68 -4.48 0.33
CA ASN A 80 12.00 -4.04 0.80
C ASN A 80 12.90 -3.61 -0.37
N ALA A 81 12.88 -4.37 -1.46
CA ALA A 81 13.68 -4.03 -2.64
C ALA A 81 13.25 -2.71 -3.26
N ILE A 82 11.95 -2.49 -3.39
CA ILE A 82 11.42 -1.26 -3.98
C ILE A 82 11.73 -0.06 -3.12
N LEU A 83 11.51 -0.16 -1.81
CA LEU A 83 11.78 0.94 -0.88
C LEU A 83 13.27 1.27 -0.86
N ASP A 84 14.13 0.27 -0.84
CA ASP A 84 15.57 0.48 -0.87
C ASP A 84 16.02 1.16 -2.17
N ALA A 85 15.44 0.74 -3.28
CA ALA A 85 15.74 1.34 -4.58
C ALA A 85 15.35 2.82 -4.62
N PHE A 86 14.16 3.15 -4.13
CA PHE A 86 13.71 4.54 -4.09
C PHE A 86 14.53 5.40 -3.13
N ASP A 87 14.97 4.82 -2.03
CA ASP A 87 15.83 5.53 -1.09
C ASP A 87 17.15 5.96 -1.73
N LYS A 88 17.65 5.15 -2.66
CA LYS A 88 18.92 5.40 -3.36
C LYS A 88 18.74 6.16 -4.68
N PHE A 89 17.51 6.41 -5.08
CA PHE A 89 17.24 7.06 -6.36
C PHE A 89 17.65 8.53 -6.31
N PRO A 90 18.40 9.03 -7.33
CA PRO A 90 18.86 10.43 -7.34
C PRO A 90 17.68 11.39 -7.51
N ARG A 91 17.41 12.18 -6.48
CA ARG A 91 16.26 13.10 -6.47
C ARG A 91 16.36 14.22 -7.50
N ASP A 92 17.57 14.66 -7.81
CA ASP A 92 17.78 15.69 -8.82
C ASP A 92 17.33 15.24 -10.20
N ILE A 93 17.45 13.94 -10.51
CA ILE A 93 16.99 13.39 -11.77
C ILE A 93 15.46 13.48 -11.86
N VAL A 94 14.78 13.14 -10.77
CA VAL A 94 13.32 13.23 -10.71
C VAL A 94 12.85 14.66 -10.94
N GLN A 95 13.48 15.62 -10.27
CA GLN A 95 13.11 17.02 -10.42
C GLN A 95 13.32 17.53 -11.85
N LYS A 96 14.41 17.13 -12.49
CA LYS A 96 14.67 17.49 -13.88
C LYS A 96 13.62 16.91 -14.81
N GLY A 97 13.25 15.65 -14.61
CA GLY A 97 12.23 15.00 -15.41
C GLY A 97 10.89 15.72 -15.32
N VAL A 98 10.51 16.16 -14.12
CA VAL A 98 9.27 16.90 -13.91
C VAL A 98 9.33 18.26 -14.60
N ASN A 99 10.47 18.96 -14.52
CA ASN A 99 10.64 20.28 -15.11
C ASN A 99 10.66 20.24 -16.64
N GLU A 100 11.11 19.16 -17.21
CA GLU A 100 11.18 18.97 -18.66
C GLU A 100 9.86 18.51 -19.27
N ALA A 101 8.97 18.01 -18.43
CA ALA A 101 7.66 17.57 -18.90
C ALA A 101 6.73 18.75 -19.14
#